data_f23d5ea5b8310d35edbe618b5c35a6a6
#
_entry.id   f23d5ea5b8310d35edbe618b5c35a6a6
#
_cell.length_a   1.000
_cell.length_b   1.000
_cell.length_c   1.000
_cell.angle_alpha   90.00
_cell.angle_beta   90.00
_cell.angle_gamma   90.00
#
_symmetry.space_group_name_H-M   'P 1'
#
loop_
_entity.id
_entity.type
_entity.pdbx_description
1 polymer ?
#
loop_
_entity_poly.entity_id
_entity_poly.type
_entity_poly.pdbx_seq_one_letter_code
_entity_poly.pdbx_strand_id
1 'polypeptide(L)'
;YETAGTCGDTVNKSPHVPVTPEQIADSAIEAAKAGAAIVHCHVRDLDTGAQSRDPDLYKELTDRIRSSDTDVVLNLTGGTGADLTLGGIENPLPLSEEGTDMAGATERMRHVRECLPEIATIDMGTMNFGEGDYIMTNSTSQLDEIARQFQDLPVQPELECFDTGHLWYAKNQEERGLFEGKTMNAQLCMGVPWGAPDDMNTLMAMVNNVPLHWHKSAFSIGRRQLEYVAAAALVGANIRVGLEDNLYLSKGVKATNAQLVERATVILEGMNLNVMGPDEVRDMLAVSYTHLTLPTTPYV
;
A
#
# COMPACT_ATOMS: atom_id res chain seq x y z
N TYR A 1 4.93 -7.22 11.39
CA TYR A 1 4.09 -7.87 10.38
C TYR A 1 4.74 -7.78 9.00
N GLU A 2 4.26 -8.56 8.09
CA GLU A 2 4.64 -8.55 6.68
C GLU A 2 3.43 -8.22 5.82
N THR A 3 3.60 -7.30 4.88
CA THR A 3 2.60 -6.92 3.88
C THR A 3 3.02 -7.42 2.51
N ALA A 4 2.12 -8.01 1.76
CA ALA A 4 2.34 -8.39 0.37
C ALA A 4 1.63 -7.40 -0.56
N GLY A 5 2.40 -6.62 -1.30
CA GLY A 5 1.89 -5.74 -2.37
C GLY A 5 1.63 -6.54 -3.65
N THR A 6 0.39 -6.54 -4.13
CA THR A 6 -0.02 -7.42 -5.23
C THR A 6 0.06 -6.81 -6.62
N CYS A 7 0.05 -5.49 -6.74
CA CYS A 7 -0.03 -4.79 -8.03
C CYS A 7 0.67 -3.43 -8.03
N GLY A 8 1.50 -3.17 -9.01
CA GLY A 8 2.06 -1.85 -9.39
C GLY A 8 2.09 -1.72 -10.91
N ASP A 9 2.81 -0.77 -11.48
CA ASP A 9 3.01 -0.61 -12.94
C ASP A 9 3.90 -1.71 -13.54
N THR A 10 3.62 -2.96 -13.17
CA THR A 10 4.44 -4.12 -13.50
C THR A 10 3.78 -5.10 -14.45
N VAL A 11 2.58 -4.78 -14.95
CA VAL A 11 1.86 -5.57 -15.96
C VAL A 11 2.75 -5.76 -17.20
N ASN A 12 2.70 -6.94 -17.78
CA ASN A 12 3.54 -7.36 -18.92
C ASN A 12 5.05 -7.45 -18.63
N LYS A 13 5.52 -7.06 -17.45
CA LYS A 13 6.95 -7.22 -17.06
C LYS A 13 7.23 -8.58 -16.40
N SER A 14 6.19 -9.27 -15.93
CA SER A 14 6.27 -10.64 -15.40
C SER A 14 4.95 -11.40 -15.65
N PRO A 15 5.00 -12.70 -15.98
CA PRO A 15 3.81 -13.53 -16.14
C PRO A 15 3.08 -13.79 -14.80
N HIS A 16 3.70 -13.45 -13.67
CA HIS A 16 3.15 -13.66 -12.33
C HIS A 16 2.40 -12.44 -11.80
N VAL A 17 2.39 -11.32 -12.53
CA VAL A 17 1.63 -10.13 -12.13
C VAL A 17 0.15 -10.37 -12.43
N PRO A 18 -0.72 -10.39 -11.41
CA PRO A 18 -2.14 -10.65 -11.61
C PRO A 18 -2.85 -9.42 -12.20
N VAL A 19 -3.92 -9.65 -12.98
CA VAL A 19 -4.69 -8.59 -13.65
C VAL A 19 -6.16 -8.62 -13.23
N THR A 20 -6.81 -9.79 -13.27
CA THR A 20 -8.22 -9.90 -12.91
C THR A 20 -8.43 -9.95 -11.39
N PRO A 21 -9.61 -9.52 -10.87
CA PRO A 21 -9.92 -9.64 -9.42
C PRO A 21 -9.71 -11.06 -8.88
N GLU A 22 -10.01 -12.09 -9.67
CA GLU A 22 -9.77 -13.48 -9.32
C GLU A 22 -8.27 -13.76 -9.14
N GLN A 23 -7.45 -13.41 -10.15
CA GLN A 23 -6.00 -13.61 -10.09
C GLN A 23 -5.36 -12.83 -8.93
N ILE A 24 -5.85 -11.60 -8.66
CA ILE A 24 -5.35 -10.77 -7.57
C ILE A 24 -5.72 -11.40 -6.23
N ALA A 25 -6.97 -11.87 -6.06
CA ALA A 25 -7.41 -12.55 -4.85
C ALA A 25 -6.61 -13.86 -4.62
N ASP A 26 -6.43 -14.69 -5.64
CA ASP A 26 -5.66 -15.92 -5.54
C ASP A 26 -4.22 -15.63 -5.11
N SER A 27 -3.57 -14.64 -5.72
CA SER A 27 -2.21 -14.24 -5.38
C SER A 27 -2.11 -13.69 -3.95
N ALA A 28 -3.11 -12.94 -3.48
CA ALA A 28 -3.20 -12.44 -2.12
C ALA A 28 -3.38 -13.59 -1.10
N ILE A 29 -4.25 -14.56 -1.40
CA ILE A 29 -4.49 -15.75 -0.57
C ILE A 29 -3.23 -16.62 -0.50
N GLU A 30 -2.52 -16.82 -1.62
CA GLU A 30 -1.26 -17.56 -1.64
C GLU A 30 -0.19 -16.85 -0.80
N ALA A 31 -0.08 -15.52 -0.89
CA ALA A 31 0.83 -14.73 -0.06
C ALA A 31 0.48 -14.84 1.44
N ALA A 32 -0.79 -14.80 1.79
CA ALA A 32 -1.25 -15.01 3.17
C ALA A 32 -0.89 -16.40 3.69
N LYS A 33 -1.12 -17.45 2.89
CA LYS A 33 -0.71 -18.84 3.22
C LYS A 33 0.81 -19.00 3.37
N ALA A 34 1.58 -18.16 2.67
CA ALA A 34 3.04 -18.12 2.79
C ALA A 34 3.54 -17.35 4.04
N GLY A 35 2.66 -16.65 4.75
CA GLY A 35 2.97 -15.97 6.02
C GLY A 35 2.69 -14.47 6.07
N ALA A 36 2.19 -13.86 5.00
CA ALA A 36 1.81 -12.44 5.04
C ALA A 36 0.61 -12.22 5.95
N ALA A 37 0.72 -11.30 6.92
CA ALA A 37 -0.37 -10.92 7.81
C ALA A 37 -1.32 -9.90 7.18
N ILE A 38 -0.82 -9.10 6.24
CA ILE A 38 -1.56 -8.09 5.49
C ILE A 38 -1.37 -8.32 4.00
N VAL A 39 -2.42 -8.16 3.21
CA VAL A 39 -2.33 -8.10 1.75
C VAL A 39 -2.79 -6.73 1.27
N HIS A 40 -1.92 -6.04 0.53
CA HIS A 40 -2.21 -4.76 -0.08
C HIS A 40 -2.58 -4.96 -1.55
N CYS A 41 -3.75 -4.49 -1.96
CA CYS A 41 -4.32 -4.80 -3.25
C CYS A 41 -4.75 -3.56 -4.03
N HIS A 42 -4.46 -3.61 -5.34
CA HIS A 42 -5.01 -2.75 -6.37
C HIS A 42 -5.87 -3.57 -7.32
N VAL A 43 -6.82 -2.95 -7.99
CA VAL A 43 -7.49 -3.56 -9.15
C VAL A 43 -7.05 -2.91 -10.45
N ARG A 44 -7.32 -3.56 -11.56
CA ARG A 44 -6.88 -3.16 -12.87
C ARG A 44 -8.03 -3.15 -13.85
N ASP A 45 -7.97 -2.25 -14.82
CA ASP A 45 -8.79 -2.31 -16.02
C ASP A 45 -8.50 -3.62 -16.77
N LEU A 46 -9.53 -4.37 -17.07
CA LEU A 46 -9.41 -5.73 -17.61
C LEU A 46 -8.92 -5.77 -19.06
N ASP A 47 -9.12 -4.69 -19.80
CA ASP A 47 -8.74 -4.60 -21.21
C ASP A 47 -7.30 -4.09 -21.37
N THR A 48 -6.90 -3.11 -20.56
CA THR A 48 -5.61 -2.43 -20.69
C THR A 48 -4.56 -2.89 -19.67
N GLY A 49 -4.99 -3.43 -18.52
CA GLY A 49 -4.13 -3.75 -17.40
C GLY A 49 -3.68 -2.53 -16.59
N ALA A 50 -4.14 -1.33 -16.94
CA ALA A 50 -3.85 -0.11 -16.18
C ALA A 50 -4.51 -0.15 -14.77
N GLN A 51 -4.04 0.68 -13.86
CA GLN A 51 -4.70 0.82 -12.56
C GLN A 51 -6.15 1.29 -12.73
N SER A 52 -7.04 0.80 -11.89
CA SER A 52 -8.46 1.13 -11.94
C SER A 52 -8.97 1.54 -10.55
N ARG A 53 -9.99 2.41 -10.54
CA ARG A 53 -10.75 2.79 -9.35
C ARG A 53 -12.15 2.21 -9.35
N ASP A 54 -12.44 1.27 -10.25
CA ASP A 54 -13.75 0.66 -10.37
C ASP A 54 -14.16 -0.05 -9.08
N PRO A 55 -15.19 0.42 -8.37
CA PRO A 55 -15.59 -0.16 -7.10
C PRO A 55 -16.16 -1.58 -7.23
N ASP A 56 -16.70 -1.94 -8.39
CA ASP A 56 -17.23 -3.29 -8.62
C ASP A 56 -16.09 -4.31 -8.69
N LEU A 57 -14.95 -3.95 -9.29
CA LEU A 57 -13.74 -4.79 -9.30
C LEU A 57 -13.15 -4.93 -7.89
N TYR A 58 -13.10 -3.85 -7.10
CA TYR A 58 -12.68 -3.90 -5.70
C TYR A 58 -13.63 -4.75 -4.84
N LYS A 59 -14.93 -4.63 -5.10
CA LYS A 59 -15.91 -5.45 -4.40
C LYS A 59 -15.74 -6.94 -4.71
N GLU A 60 -15.57 -7.30 -5.97
CA GLU A 60 -15.32 -8.68 -6.38
C GLU A 60 -14.05 -9.23 -5.72
N LEU A 61 -12.94 -8.49 -5.77
CA LEU A 61 -11.67 -8.83 -5.11
C LEU A 61 -11.86 -9.07 -3.60
N THR A 62 -12.51 -8.12 -2.93
CA THR A 62 -12.76 -8.18 -1.49
C THR A 62 -13.63 -9.37 -1.10
N ASP A 63 -14.72 -9.60 -1.84
CA ASP A 63 -15.63 -10.71 -1.59
C ASP A 63 -14.93 -12.07 -1.77
N ARG A 64 -14.02 -12.20 -2.77
CA ARG A 64 -13.23 -13.41 -3.00
C ARG A 64 -12.26 -13.70 -1.84
N ILE A 65 -11.51 -12.67 -1.38
CA ILE A 65 -10.58 -12.83 -0.24
C ILE A 65 -11.37 -13.19 1.03
N ARG A 66 -12.45 -12.48 1.34
CA ARG A 66 -13.25 -12.69 2.54
C ARG A 66 -14.02 -14.01 2.55
N SER A 67 -14.37 -14.55 1.38
CA SER A 67 -15.04 -15.84 1.28
C SER A 67 -14.08 -17.03 1.33
N SER A 68 -12.78 -16.79 1.30
CA SER A 68 -11.76 -17.83 1.46
C SER A 68 -11.69 -18.30 2.92
N ASP A 69 -11.12 -19.47 3.13
CA ASP A 69 -10.80 -20.02 4.46
C ASP A 69 -9.48 -19.49 5.03
N THR A 70 -8.84 -18.54 4.35
CA THR A 70 -7.56 -17.95 4.73
C THR A 70 -7.79 -16.62 5.45
N ASP A 71 -7.35 -16.54 6.69
CA ASP A 71 -7.40 -15.28 7.45
C ASP A 71 -6.25 -14.35 7.07
N VAL A 72 -6.57 -13.11 6.77
CA VAL A 72 -5.59 -12.07 6.42
C VAL A 72 -6.22 -10.68 6.60
N VAL A 73 -5.42 -9.70 6.99
CA VAL A 73 -5.82 -8.29 7.03
C VAL A 73 -5.82 -7.73 5.61
N LEU A 74 -6.96 -7.15 5.20
CA LEU A 74 -7.09 -6.56 3.87
C LEU A 74 -6.74 -5.06 3.90
N ASN A 75 -5.82 -4.68 3.03
CA ASN A 75 -5.43 -3.30 2.76
C ASN A 75 -5.74 -2.96 1.30
N LEU A 76 -6.54 -1.94 1.05
CA LEU A 76 -6.82 -1.44 -0.30
C LEU A 76 -6.17 -0.09 -0.53
N THR A 77 -5.66 0.13 -1.75
CA THR A 77 -5.05 1.42 -2.09
C THR A 77 -6.07 2.56 -2.14
N GLY A 78 -5.71 3.73 -1.65
CA GLY A 78 -6.37 5.02 -1.90
C GLY A 78 -5.47 5.96 -2.73
N GLY A 79 -4.32 5.46 -3.21
CA GLY A 79 -3.34 6.24 -3.97
C GLY A 79 -3.75 6.53 -5.41
N THR A 80 -4.50 5.64 -6.06
CA THR A 80 -4.89 5.77 -7.46
C THR A 80 -5.71 7.04 -7.73
N GLY A 81 -5.39 7.75 -8.80
CA GLY A 81 -6.03 9.02 -9.17
C GLY A 81 -5.22 10.24 -8.74
N ALA A 82 -3.91 10.10 -8.66
CA ALA A 82 -2.95 11.17 -8.35
C ALA A 82 -1.92 11.38 -9.48
N ASP A 83 -2.14 10.80 -10.65
CA ASP A 83 -1.19 10.79 -11.75
C ASP A 83 -1.38 12.03 -12.62
N LEU A 84 -0.32 12.84 -12.73
CA LEU A 84 -0.30 14.04 -13.55
C LEU A 84 0.89 13.99 -14.48
N THR A 85 0.64 14.11 -15.78
CA THR A 85 1.70 14.27 -16.78
C THR A 85 1.60 15.64 -17.42
N LEU A 86 2.67 16.40 -17.33
CA LEU A 86 2.76 17.71 -17.99
C LEU A 86 2.75 17.56 -19.51
N GLY A 87 2.44 18.62 -20.22
CA GLY A 87 2.59 18.71 -21.66
C GLY A 87 4.07 18.72 -22.08
N GLY A 88 4.41 19.45 -23.09
CA GLY A 88 5.84 19.56 -23.50
C GLY A 88 6.63 20.48 -22.56
N ILE A 89 7.97 20.33 -22.56
CA ILE A 89 8.91 21.11 -21.73
C ILE A 89 8.67 22.62 -21.83
N GLU A 90 8.46 23.13 -23.05
CA GLU A 90 8.25 24.56 -23.28
C GLU A 90 6.78 24.99 -23.13
N ASN A 91 5.84 24.02 -23.18
CA ASN A 91 4.40 24.25 -23.06
C ASN A 91 3.80 23.21 -22.11
N PRO A 92 3.90 23.41 -20.79
CA PRO A 92 3.46 22.42 -19.81
C PRO A 92 1.94 22.26 -19.72
N LEU A 93 1.19 23.18 -20.31
CA LEU A 93 -0.28 23.14 -20.39
C LEU A 93 -0.76 23.21 -21.86
N PRO A 94 -1.88 22.52 -22.21
CA PRO A 94 -2.65 21.65 -21.31
C PRO A 94 -1.85 20.41 -20.89
N LEU A 95 -2.29 19.75 -19.81
CA LEU A 95 -1.73 18.46 -19.38
C LEU A 95 -1.84 17.42 -20.49
N SER A 96 -0.92 16.45 -20.48
CA SER A 96 -1.03 15.28 -21.37
C SER A 96 -2.23 14.42 -20.95
N GLU A 97 -3.07 14.03 -21.93
CA GLU A 97 -4.14 13.05 -21.68
C GLU A 97 -3.53 11.66 -21.42
N GLU A 98 -2.43 11.33 -22.08
CA GLU A 98 -1.68 10.12 -21.85
C GLU A 98 -0.90 10.24 -20.52
N GLY A 99 -1.17 9.35 -19.58
CA GLY A 99 -0.51 9.31 -18.27
C GLY A 99 -1.06 10.29 -17.24
N THR A 100 -2.12 11.07 -17.55
CA THR A 100 -2.82 11.86 -16.53
C THR A 100 -4.09 11.15 -16.10
N ASP A 101 -4.15 10.80 -14.81
CA ASP A 101 -5.32 10.25 -14.14
C ASP A 101 -5.51 10.97 -12.80
N MET A 102 -6.20 12.10 -12.82
CA MET A 102 -6.47 12.93 -11.65
C MET A 102 -7.92 12.78 -11.21
N ALA A 103 -8.12 12.32 -9.98
CA ALA A 103 -9.44 12.17 -9.39
C ALA A 103 -9.58 12.98 -8.09
N GLY A 104 -10.81 13.35 -7.74
CA GLY A 104 -11.12 14.02 -6.49
C GLY A 104 -11.07 13.04 -5.30
N ALA A 105 -10.88 13.58 -4.09
CA ALA A 105 -10.76 12.80 -2.85
C ALA A 105 -11.93 11.81 -2.64
N THR A 106 -13.16 12.21 -2.94
CA THR A 106 -14.35 11.36 -2.78
C THR A 106 -14.34 10.17 -3.75
N GLU A 107 -13.94 10.38 -4.99
CA GLU A 107 -13.83 9.31 -5.99
C GLU A 107 -12.71 8.33 -5.61
N ARG A 108 -11.54 8.85 -5.19
CA ARG A 108 -10.41 8.02 -4.74
C ARG A 108 -10.75 7.12 -3.55
N MET A 109 -11.64 7.58 -2.66
CA MET A 109 -12.06 6.84 -1.47
C MET A 109 -13.36 6.04 -1.67
N ARG A 110 -13.95 6.02 -2.86
CA ARG A 110 -15.26 5.41 -3.10
C ARG A 110 -15.23 3.91 -2.79
N HIS A 111 -14.29 3.16 -3.33
CA HIS A 111 -14.17 1.72 -3.11
C HIS A 111 -13.80 1.39 -1.65
N VAL A 112 -12.99 2.23 -0.98
CA VAL A 112 -12.69 2.08 0.45
C VAL A 112 -13.97 2.19 1.30
N ARG A 113 -14.84 3.14 0.94
CA ARG A 113 -16.13 3.35 1.60
C ARG A 113 -17.13 2.22 1.34
N GLU A 114 -17.12 1.65 0.15
CA GLU A 114 -18.02 0.57 -0.26
C GLU A 114 -17.55 -0.81 0.25
N CYS A 115 -16.23 -1.07 0.23
CA CYS A 115 -15.65 -2.36 0.62
C CYS A 115 -15.28 -2.45 2.09
N LEU A 116 -15.05 -1.34 2.78
CA LEU A 116 -14.64 -1.26 4.19
C LEU A 116 -13.50 -2.25 4.52
N PRO A 117 -12.31 -2.12 3.90
CA PRO A 117 -11.16 -2.92 4.29
C PRO A 117 -10.73 -2.57 5.71
N GLU A 118 -9.90 -3.42 6.34
CA GLU A 118 -9.33 -3.08 7.65
C GLU A 118 -8.38 -1.88 7.56
N ILE A 119 -7.62 -1.79 6.47
CA ILE A 119 -6.63 -0.73 6.21
C ILE A 119 -6.87 -0.17 4.81
N ALA A 120 -6.59 1.11 4.62
CA ALA A 120 -6.42 1.66 3.28
C ALA A 120 -5.20 2.60 3.24
N THR A 121 -4.44 2.56 2.15
CA THR A 121 -3.27 3.41 1.97
C THR A 121 -3.62 4.76 1.38
N ILE A 122 -2.76 5.74 1.66
CA ILE A 122 -2.78 7.07 1.08
C ILE A 122 -1.34 7.57 0.88
N ASP A 123 -1.02 8.06 -0.31
CA ASP A 123 0.28 8.68 -0.63
C ASP A 123 0.33 10.09 -0.07
N MET A 124 1.23 10.33 0.88
CA MET A 124 1.21 11.53 1.73
C MET A 124 1.83 12.78 1.12
N GLY A 125 2.03 12.83 -0.18
CA GLY A 125 2.57 14.04 -0.80
C GLY A 125 2.70 14.00 -2.31
N THR A 126 3.27 15.05 -2.84
CA THR A 126 3.54 15.23 -4.26
C THR A 126 5.04 15.07 -4.51
N MET A 127 5.41 14.35 -5.57
CA MET A 127 6.79 14.19 -5.97
C MET A 127 6.92 13.92 -7.47
N ASN A 128 8.08 14.23 -8.05
CA ASN A 128 8.46 13.63 -9.33
C ASN A 128 8.51 12.12 -9.15
N PHE A 129 8.02 11.36 -10.11
CA PHE A 129 7.94 9.92 -10.00
C PHE A 129 8.50 9.26 -11.27
N GLY A 130 9.69 8.65 -11.15
CA GLY A 130 10.36 8.07 -12.30
C GLY A 130 10.98 9.11 -13.24
N GLU A 131 10.94 8.84 -14.54
CA GLU A 131 11.51 9.71 -15.57
C GLU A 131 10.44 10.46 -16.36
N GLY A 132 10.82 11.57 -16.96
CA GLY A 132 9.95 12.38 -17.83
C GLY A 132 9.10 13.39 -17.08
N ASP A 133 7.91 13.66 -17.60
CA ASP A 133 7.04 14.75 -17.16
C ASP A 133 5.94 14.30 -16.17
N TYR A 134 6.09 13.09 -15.63
CA TYR A 134 5.14 12.48 -14.70
C TYR A 134 5.38 12.93 -13.26
N ILE A 135 4.30 13.32 -12.58
CA ILE A 135 4.28 13.78 -11.20
C ILE A 135 3.17 13.03 -10.44
N MET A 136 3.51 12.35 -9.36
CA MET A 136 2.52 11.92 -8.38
C MET A 136 2.04 13.17 -7.63
N THR A 137 0.74 13.47 -7.70
CA THR A 137 0.19 14.75 -7.25
C THR A 137 -0.88 14.58 -6.19
N ASN A 138 -0.55 14.95 -4.96
CA ASN A 138 -1.46 14.98 -3.82
C ASN A 138 -1.41 16.37 -3.19
N SER A 139 -2.39 17.23 -3.49
CA SER A 139 -2.48 18.54 -2.84
C SER A 139 -2.84 18.39 -1.36
N THR A 140 -2.42 19.35 -0.55
CA THR A 140 -2.75 19.37 0.87
C THR A 140 -4.25 19.37 1.13
N SER A 141 -5.04 20.04 0.26
CA SER A 141 -6.50 20.06 0.35
C SER A 141 -7.12 18.69 0.11
N GLN A 142 -6.60 17.95 -0.87
CA GLN A 142 -7.06 16.56 -1.15
C GLN A 142 -6.71 15.63 0.01
N LEU A 143 -5.47 15.71 0.50
CA LEU A 143 -5.01 14.91 1.64
C LEU A 143 -5.81 15.19 2.92
N ASP A 144 -6.13 16.47 3.20
CA ASP A 144 -6.97 16.84 4.33
C ASP A 144 -8.39 16.30 4.20
N GLU A 145 -8.95 16.31 2.99
CA GLU A 145 -10.28 15.75 2.75
C GLU A 145 -10.29 14.23 2.88
N ILE A 146 -9.28 13.53 2.36
CA ILE A 146 -9.17 12.08 2.52
C ILE A 146 -9.00 11.72 4.01
N ALA A 147 -8.20 12.46 4.76
CA ALA A 147 -8.03 12.24 6.19
C ALA A 147 -9.36 12.39 6.96
N ARG A 148 -10.19 13.38 6.62
CA ARG A 148 -11.55 13.51 7.20
C ARG A 148 -12.44 12.33 6.85
N GLN A 149 -12.36 11.83 5.61
CA GLN A 149 -13.14 10.66 5.22
C GLN A 149 -12.74 9.39 6.00
N PHE A 150 -11.45 9.23 6.35
CA PHE A 150 -11.02 8.15 7.24
C PHE A 150 -11.67 8.24 8.63
N GLN A 151 -11.88 9.43 9.18
CA GLN A 151 -12.54 9.58 10.50
C GLN A 151 -13.95 8.99 10.51
N ASP A 152 -14.67 9.08 9.39
CA ASP A 152 -16.04 8.60 9.24
C ASP A 152 -16.13 7.08 8.98
N LEU A 153 -15.02 6.41 8.76
CA LEU A 153 -14.98 5.00 8.35
C LEU A 153 -14.32 4.12 9.43
N PRO A 154 -14.74 2.86 9.59
CA PRO A 154 -14.06 1.91 10.48
C PRO A 154 -12.77 1.35 9.86
N VAL A 155 -12.08 2.14 9.05
CA VAL A 155 -10.87 1.79 8.29
C VAL A 155 -9.69 2.52 8.89
N GLN A 156 -8.55 1.84 9.09
CA GLN A 156 -7.33 2.48 9.55
C GLN A 156 -6.50 3.01 8.35
N PRO A 157 -5.94 4.21 8.45
CA PRO A 157 -5.06 4.73 7.42
C PRO A 157 -3.67 4.10 7.50
N GLU A 158 -3.09 3.78 6.35
CA GLU A 158 -1.66 3.57 6.18
C GLU A 158 -1.10 4.69 5.32
N LEU A 159 -0.14 5.43 5.88
CA LEU A 159 0.40 6.66 5.29
C LEU A 159 1.69 6.34 4.54
N GLU A 160 1.62 6.26 3.21
CA GLU A 160 2.79 6.04 2.36
C GLU A 160 3.60 7.33 2.24
N CYS A 161 4.78 7.32 2.84
CA CYS A 161 5.68 8.45 2.93
C CYS A 161 6.94 8.19 2.10
N PHE A 162 7.09 8.94 1.02
CA PHE A 162 8.20 8.82 0.07
C PHE A 162 9.34 9.78 0.37
N ASP A 163 9.17 10.69 1.35
CA ASP A 163 10.16 11.67 1.78
C ASP A 163 9.86 12.16 3.20
N THR A 164 10.82 12.79 3.83
CA THR A 164 10.68 13.43 5.15
C THR A 164 9.63 14.55 5.16
N GLY A 165 9.44 15.25 4.03
CA GLY A 165 8.38 16.24 3.85
C GLY A 165 6.98 15.65 3.95
N HIS A 166 6.77 14.43 3.46
CA HIS A 166 5.51 13.69 3.58
C HIS A 166 5.23 13.33 5.04
N LEU A 167 6.22 12.85 5.79
CA LEU A 167 6.12 12.60 7.23
C LEU A 167 5.81 13.88 8.01
N TRP A 168 6.46 15.00 7.65
CA TRP A 168 6.19 16.28 8.29
C TRP A 168 4.73 16.71 8.08
N TYR A 169 4.19 16.55 6.85
CA TYR A 169 2.81 16.88 6.58
C TYR A 169 1.84 15.95 7.31
N ALA A 170 2.10 14.65 7.34
CA ALA A 170 1.30 13.67 8.09
C ALA A 170 1.23 14.00 9.59
N LYS A 171 2.36 14.38 10.21
CA LYS A 171 2.40 14.86 11.61
C LYS A 171 1.54 16.11 11.81
N ASN A 172 1.63 17.05 10.88
CA ASN A 172 0.80 18.28 10.94
C ASN A 172 -0.70 17.96 10.82
N GLN A 173 -1.08 16.96 10.02
CA GLN A 173 -2.48 16.52 9.95
C GLN A 173 -2.94 15.90 11.28
N GLU A 174 -2.13 15.05 11.92
CA GLU A 174 -2.43 14.51 13.24
C GLU A 174 -2.56 15.63 14.30
N GLU A 175 -1.61 16.56 14.35
CA GLU A 175 -1.64 17.72 15.25
C GLU A 175 -2.91 18.59 15.08
N ARG A 176 -3.46 18.64 13.87
CA ARG A 176 -4.73 19.33 13.58
C ARG A 176 -5.97 18.47 13.87
N GLY A 177 -5.80 17.25 14.35
CA GLY A 177 -6.90 16.33 14.69
C GLY A 177 -7.56 15.66 13.49
N LEU A 178 -6.93 15.65 12.31
CA LEU A 178 -7.53 15.06 11.10
C LEU A 178 -7.54 13.53 11.10
N PHE A 179 -6.83 12.91 12.04
CA PHE A 179 -6.81 11.45 12.25
C PHE A 179 -7.29 11.07 13.66
N GLU A 180 -8.14 11.90 14.27
CA GLU A 180 -8.64 11.61 15.63
C GLU A 180 -9.34 10.25 15.68
N GLY A 181 -8.95 9.43 16.67
CA GLY A 181 -9.49 8.08 16.85
C GLY A 181 -8.88 7.03 15.92
N LYS A 182 -7.87 7.38 15.13
CA LYS A 182 -7.15 6.44 14.25
C LYS A 182 -5.80 6.03 14.84
N THR A 183 -5.40 4.79 14.57
CA THR A 183 -4.05 4.31 14.83
C THR A 183 -3.14 4.73 13.70
N MET A 184 -2.12 5.52 14.00
CA MET A 184 -1.21 6.04 12.98
C MET A 184 -0.21 4.97 12.56
N ASN A 185 -0.12 4.71 11.27
CA ASN A 185 0.79 3.75 10.66
C ASN A 185 1.47 4.39 9.44
N ALA A 186 2.79 4.55 9.48
CA ALA A 186 3.58 5.11 8.40
C ALA A 186 4.28 4.00 7.62
N GLN A 187 4.08 3.98 6.30
CA GLN A 187 4.83 3.15 5.36
C GLN A 187 5.95 3.99 4.75
N LEU A 188 7.20 3.66 5.07
CA LEU A 188 8.37 4.35 4.52
C LEU A 188 8.74 3.72 3.17
N CYS A 189 8.40 4.43 2.10
CA CYS A 189 8.58 3.98 0.71
C CYS A 189 9.93 4.44 0.19
N MET A 190 10.93 3.53 0.16
CA MET A 190 12.30 3.89 -0.17
C MET A 190 12.66 3.46 -1.59
N GLY A 191 13.56 4.22 -2.21
CA GLY A 191 14.14 3.87 -3.51
C GLY A 191 13.24 4.16 -4.72
N VAL A 192 12.06 4.75 -4.52
CA VAL A 192 11.27 5.29 -5.62
C VAL A 192 12.01 6.51 -6.17
N PRO A 193 12.30 6.57 -7.50
CA PRO A 193 13.07 7.67 -8.05
C PRO A 193 12.48 9.03 -7.70
N TRP A 194 13.36 9.88 -7.15
CA TRP A 194 13.17 11.26 -6.71
C TRP A 194 12.43 11.41 -5.37
N GLY A 195 12.00 10.30 -4.75
CA GLY A 195 11.69 10.24 -3.33
C GLY A 195 12.94 9.95 -2.49
N ALA A 196 12.75 9.42 -1.29
CA ALA A 196 13.82 9.05 -0.38
C ALA A 196 14.69 7.92 -0.98
N PRO A 197 16.01 8.13 -1.17
CA PRO A 197 16.91 7.06 -1.58
C PRO A 197 16.96 5.93 -0.57
N ASP A 198 17.21 4.71 -1.05
CA ASP A 198 17.22 3.50 -0.23
C ASP A 198 18.56 3.21 0.47
N ASP A 199 19.37 4.22 0.74
CA ASP A 199 20.55 4.10 1.58
C ASP A 199 20.21 4.17 3.08
N MET A 200 21.09 3.60 3.91
CA MET A 200 20.84 3.49 5.36
C MET A 200 20.78 4.85 6.07
N ASN A 201 21.48 5.87 5.60
CA ASN A 201 21.41 7.20 6.24
C ASN A 201 20.04 7.83 6.01
N THR A 202 19.51 7.69 4.80
CA THR A 202 18.17 8.19 4.45
C THR A 202 17.10 7.38 5.18
N LEU A 203 17.21 6.04 5.26
CA LEU A 203 16.30 5.24 6.07
C LEU A 203 16.27 5.72 7.53
N MET A 204 17.44 5.95 8.14
CA MET A 204 17.51 6.46 9.52
C MET A 204 16.91 7.86 9.65
N ALA A 205 17.08 8.73 8.64
CA ALA A 205 16.44 10.04 8.64
C ALA A 205 14.92 9.91 8.59
N MET A 206 14.38 9.03 7.77
CA MET A 206 12.94 8.74 7.71
C MET A 206 12.44 8.20 9.05
N VAL A 207 13.07 7.15 9.59
CA VAL A 207 12.70 6.50 10.86
C VAL A 207 12.71 7.49 12.03
N ASN A 208 13.74 8.34 12.12
CA ASN A 208 13.87 9.35 13.19
C ASN A 208 12.79 10.46 13.09
N ASN A 209 12.14 10.61 11.94
CA ASN A 209 11.03 11.54 11.76
C ASN A 209 9.65 10.93 12.05
N VAL A 210 9.54 9.60 12.20
CA VAL A 210 8.29 8.95 12.63
C VAL A 210 8.11 9.15 14.14
N PRO A 211 6.97 9.67 14.62
CA PRO A 211 6.68 9.77 16.05
C PRO A 211 6.72 8.38 16.72
N LEU A 212 7.16 8.33 17.98
CA LEU A 212 7.33 7.08 18.71
C LEU A 212 6.02 6.31 18.95
N HIS A 213 4.89 7.00 18.95
CA HIS A 213 3.58 6.39 19.13
C HIS A 213 2.95 5.89 17.83
N TRP A 214 3.59 6.14 16.68
CA TRP A 214 3.15 5.60 15.41
C TRP A 214 3.74 4.21 15.16
N HIS A 215 2.97 3.34 14.56
CA HIS A 215 3.51 2.15 13.91
C HIS A 215 4.24 2.56 12.62
N LYS A 216 5.19 1.75 12.22
CA LYS A 216 5.94 1.99 10.99
C LYS A 216 6.33 0.71 10.31
N SER A 217 6.33 0.76 9.01
CA SER A 217 6.90 -0.26 8.11
C SER A 217 7.86 0.42 7.13
N ALA A 218 8.75 -0.35 6.53
CA ALA A 218 9.67 0.17 5.54
C ALA A 218 9.95 -0.90 4.46
N PHE A 219 10.06 -0.45 3.22
CA PHE A 219 10.47 -1.28 2.09
C PHE A 219 11.32 -0.48 1.11
N SER A 220 11.97 -1.17 0.18
CA SER A 220 12.61 -0.57 -0.97
C SER A 220 12.12 -1.24 -2.24
N ILE A 221 11.98 -0.48 -3.32
CA ILE A 221 11.61 -1.01 -4.62
C ILE A 221 12.76 -1.73 -5.32
N GLY A 222 12.41 -2.59 -6.28
CA GLY A 222 13.33 -3.27 -7.16
C GLY A 222 14.23 -4.27 -6.45
N ARG A 223 15.46 -4.38 -6.92
CA ARG A 223 16.41 -5.44 -6.51
C ARG A 223 16.79 -5.42 -5.03
N ARG A 224 16.59 -4.30 -4.33
CA ARG A 224 16.94 -4.15 -2.91
C ARG A 224 15.81 -4.52 -1.96
N GLN A 225 14.64 -4.84 -2.45
CA GLN A 225 13.48 -5.20 -1.61
C GLN A 225 13.83 -6.27 -0.57
N LEU A 226 14.46 -7.37 -0.97
CA LEU A 226 14.78 -8.46 -0.04
C LEU A 226 15.91 -8.11 0.94
N GLU A 227 16.87 -7.27 0.54
CA GLU A 227 17.88 -6.72 1.47
C GLU A 227 17.22 -5.80 2.50
N TYR A 228 16.19 -5.08 2.07
CA TYR A 228 15.47 -4.13 2.93
C TYR A 228 14.62 -4.79 4.02
N VAL A 229 14.27 -6.06 3.86
CA VAL A 229 13.64 -6.85 4.93
C VAL A 229 14.49 -6.81 6.21
N ALA A 230 15.79 -7.08 6.08
CA ALA A 230 16.71 -7.00 7.21
C ALA A 230 16.91 -5.56 7.71
N ALA A 231 17.03 -4.59 6.79
CA ALA A 231 17.23 -3.19 7.15
C ALA A 231 16.03 -2.63 7.94
N ALA A 232 14.80 -2.89 7.50
CA ALA A 232 13.58 -2.48 8.18
C ALA A 232 13.48 -3.11 9.58
N ALA A 233 13.75 -4.41 9.70
CA ALA A 233 13.74 -5.12 10.98
C ALA A 233 14.77 -4.53 11.97
N LEU A 234 15.98 -4.21 11.53
CA LEU A 234 17.03 -3.62 12.35
C LEU A 234 16.68 -2.25 12.91
N VAL A 235 15.85 -1.47 12.21
CA VAL A 235 15.39 -0.15 12.70
C VAL A 235 14.04 -0.22 13.44
N GLY A 236 13.55 -1.42 13.73
CA GLY A 236 12.31 -1.64 14.45
C GLY A 236 11.06 -1.28 13.63
N ALA A 237 11.14 -1.41 12.32
CA ALA A 237 10.01 -1.28 11.41
C ALA A 237 9.48 -2.65 10.99
N ASN A 238 8.20 -2.72 10.66
CA ASN A 238 7.60 -3.84 9.95
C ASN A 238 8.08 -3.84 8.49
N ILE A 239 7.79 -4.88 7.75
CA ILE A 239 8.30 -5.07 6.39
C ILE A 239 7.18 -5.16 5.37
N ARG A 240 7.51 -4.85 4.12
CA ARG A 240 6.67 -5.09 2.94
C ARG A 240 7.51 -5.71 1.84
N VAL A 241 6.96 -6.72 1.17
CA VAL A 241 7.48 -7.32 -0.07
C VAL A 241 6.33 -7.54 -1.04
N GLY A 242 6.61 -7.74 -2.32
CA GLY A 242 5.59 -8.08 -3.31
C GLY A 242 5.94 -7.62 -4.71
N LEU A 243 5.10 -8.09 -5.67
CA LEU A 243 5.27 -7.85 -7.11
C LEU A 243 4.99 -6.41 -7.53
N GLU A 244 4.34 -5.64 -6.68
CA GLU A 244 4.19 -4.20 -6.88
C GLU A 244 5.55 -3.51 -6.91
N ASP A 245 6.44 -3.93 -6.01
CA ASP A 245 7.71 -3.27 -5.77
C ASP A 245 8.90 -3.98 -6.40
N ASN A 246 8.82 -5.32 -6.59
CA ASN A 246 9.91 -6.13 -7.13
C ASN A 246 9.40 -7.37 -7.86
N LEU A 247 9.95 -7.64 -9.05
CA LEU A 247 9.54 -8.78 -9.89
C LEU A 247 10.47 -10.00 -9.78
N TYR A 248 11.53 -9.94 -8.97
CA TYR A 248 12.58 -10.94 -8.99
C TYR A 248 12.86 -11.55 -7.61
N LEU A 249 12.88 -12.84 -7.54
CA LEU A 249 13.36 -13.60 -6.37
C LEU A 249 14.90 -13.59 -6.30
N SER A 250 15.54 -13.61 -7.46
CA SER A 250 16.98 -13.48 -7.62
C SER A 250 17.29 -13.05 -9.07
N LYS A 251 18.55 -12.78 -9.37
CA LYS A 251 18.96 -12.33 -10.71
C LYS A 251 18.44 -13.26 -11.81
N GLY A 252 17.55 -12.75 -12.66
CA GLY A 252 16.97 -13.47 -13.79
C GLY A 252 15.84 -14.43 -13.45
N VAL A 253 15.49 -14.61 -12.17
CA VAL A 253 14.40 -15.48 -11.72
C VAL A 253 13.21 -14.62 -11.30
N LYS A 254 12.11 -14.70 -12.04
CA LYS A 254 10.86 -14.04 -11.70
C LYS A 254 10.22 -14.66 -10.46
N ALA A 255 9.63 -13.84 -9.63
CA ALA A 255 8.98 -14.23 -8.38
C ALA A 255 7.46 -14.24 -8.49
N THR A 256 6.80 -15.00 -7.61
CA THR A 256 5.40 -14.79 -7.19
C THR A 256 5.37 -14.02 -5.86
N ASN A 257 4.21 -13.47 -5.47
CA ASN A 257 4.05 -12.84 -4.16
C ASN A 257 4.37 -13.82 -3.03
N ALA A 258 3.84 -15.04 -3.08
CA ALA A 258 4.11 -16.07 -2.09
C ALA A 258 5.62 -16.36 -1.91
N GLN A 259 6.37 -16.48 -3.02
CA GLN A 259 7.82 -16.70 -2.96
C GLN A 259 8.59 -15.52 -2.35
N LEU A 260 8.14 -14.28 -2.55
CA LEU A 260 8.76 -13.11 -1.91
C LEU A 260 8.48 -13.12 -0.40
N VAL A 261 7.25 -13.45 0.02
CA VAL A 261 6.86 -13.62 1.42
C VAL A 261 7.65 -14.74 2.09
N GLU A 262 7.71 -15.93 1.49
CA GLU A 262 8.54 -17.04 2.02
C GLU A 262 10.01 -16.63 2.21
N ARG A 263 10.57 -15.89 1.25
CA ARG A 263 11.96 -15.43 1.34
C ARG A 263 12.14 -14.39 2.45
N ALA A 264 11.19 -13.47 2.63
CA ALA A 264 11.24 -12.48 3.69
C ALA A 264 11.11 -13.13 5.07
N THR A 265 10.19 -14.10 5.22
CA THR A 265 10.05 -14.90 6.45
C THR A 265 11.36 -15.59 6.82
N VAL A 266 12.02 -16.27 5.86
CA VAL A 266 13.32 -16.92 6.08
C VAL A 266 14.41 -15.93 6.55
N ILE A 267 14.42 -14.69 6.01
CA ILE A 267 15.37 -13.65 6.45
C ILE A 267 15.08 -13.26 7.90
N LEU A 268 13.82 -13.03 8.27
CA LEU A 268 13.42 -12.65 9.62
C LEU A 268 13.71 -13.76 10.64
N GLU A 269 13.37 -15.01 10.30
CA GLU A 269 13.69 -16.18 11.15
C GLU A 269 15.20 -16.33 11.37
N GLY A 270 16.00 -16.09 10.32
CA GLY A 270 17.47 -16.07 10.41
C GLY A 270 18.00 -14.97 11.34
N MET A 271 17.21 -13.95 11.64
CA MET A 271 17.48 -12.88 12.61
C MET A 271 16.87 -13.17 14.00
N ASN A 272 16.27 -14.35 14.21
CA ASN A 272 15.48 -14.72 15.40
C ASN A 272 14.25 -13.82 15.62
N LEU A 273 13.61 -13.39 14.55
CA LEU A 273 12.37 -12.63 14.56
C LEU A 273 11.23 -13.52 14.02
N ASN A 274 10.01 -13.28 14.52
CA ASN A 274 8.81 -13.94 14.05
C ASN A 274 7.91 -12.94 13.35
N VAL A 275 7.18 -13.39 12.32
CA VAL A 275 6.13 -12.61 11.67
C VAL A 275 4.87 -12.69 12.52
N MET A 276 4.23 -11.56 12.77
CA MET A 276 2.92 -11.50 13.43
C MET A 276 1.85 -12.13 12.56
N GLY A 277 0.91 -12.84 13.18
CA GLY A 277 -0.30 -13.28 12.52
C GLY A 277 -1.32 -12.15 12.32
N PRO A 278 -2.39 -12.40 11.52
CA PRO A 278 -3.43 -11.38 11.26
C PRO A 278 -4.12 -10.84 12.52
N ASP A 279 -4.40 -11.69 13.52
CA ASP A 279 -5.04 -11.27 14.76
C ASP A 279 -4.14 -10.33 15.57
N GLU A 280 -2.84 -10.62 15.68
CA GLU A 280 -1.89 -9.75 16.36
C GLU A 280 -1.77 -8.39 15.66
N VAL A 281 -1.85 -8.37 14.33
CA VAL A 281 -1.87 -7.13 13.54
C VAL A 281 -3.15 -6.33 13.79
N ARG A 282 -4.31 -6.98 13.86
CA ARG A 282 -5.58 -6.32 14.17
C ARG A 282 -5.55 -5.69 15.55
N ASP A 283 -5.03 -6.41 16.55
CA ASP A 283 -4.86 -5.89 17.91
C ASP A 283 -3.93 -4.68 17.92
N MET A 284 -2.79 -4.78 17.22
CA MET A 284 -1.79 -3.71 17.16
C MET A 284 -2.33 -2.45 16.46
N LEU A 285 -3.07 -2.61 15.37
CA LEU A 285 -3.61 -1.48 14.58
C LEU A 285 -5.01 -1.05 15.03
N ALA A 286 -5.57 -1.68 16.07
CA ALA A 286 -6.91 -1.41 16.57
C ALA A 286 -8.00 -1.55 15.49
N VAL A 287 -7.89 -2.57 14.63
CA VAL A 287 -8.93 -2.97 13.68
C VAL A 287 -9.65 -4.22 14.18
N SER A 288 -10.94 -4.33 13.88
CA SER A 288 -11.71 -5.49 14.27
C SER A 288 -12.61 -6.01 13.15
N TYR A 289 -12.82 -7.31 13.13
CA TYR A 289 -13.76 -7.97 12.23
C TYR A 289 -15.24 -7.66 12.52
N THR A 290 -15.57 -6.97 13.61
CA THR A 290 -16.95 -6.83 14.09
C THR A 290 -17.92 -6.19 13.08
N HIS A 291 -17.41 -5.43 12.12
CA HIS A 291 -18.20 -4.83 11.05
C HIS A 291 -18.25 -5.66 9.75
N LEU A 292 -17.52 -6.78 9.70
CA LEU A 292 -17.48 -7.70 8.55
C LEU A 292 -18.40 -8.90 8.72
N THR A 293 -18.90 -9.16 9.93
CA THR A 293 -19.94 -10.16 10.14
C THR A 293 -21.28 -9.58 9.68
N LEU A 294 -21.72 -9.97 8.49
CA LEU A 294 -23.13 -9.83 8.12
C LEU A 294 -23.97 -10.41 9.27
N PRO A 295 -25.01 -9.72 9.77
CA PRO A 295 -25.87 -10.27 10.79
C PRO A 295 -26.53 -11.54 10.21
N THR A 296 -26.03 -12.70 10.61
CA THR A 296 -26.73 -13.97 10.45
C THR A 296 -27.86 -14.01 11.44
N THR A 297 -28.88 -13.20 11.24
CA THR A 297 -30.18 -13.43 11.88
C THR A 297 -31.03 -14.16 10.85
N PRO A 298 -31.29 -15.47 11.04
CA PRO A 298 -32.38 -16.08 10.32
C PRO A 298 -33.65 -15.39 10.78
N TYR A 299 -34.35 -14.75 9.86
CA TYR A 299 -35.73 -14.40 10.10
C TYR A 299 -36.52 -15.72 10.27
N VAL A 300 -37.00 -15.96 11.47
CA VAL A 300 -38.05 -16.93 11.73
C VAL A 300 -39.39 -16.26 11.45
#